data_7a10ba21924b016dd3b42519e5a2c898
#
_entry.id   7a10ba21924b016dd3b42519e5a2c898
#
_cell.length_a   1.000
_cell.length_b   1.000
_cell.length_c   1.000
_cell.angle_alpha   90.00
_cell.angle_beta   90.00
_cell.angle_gamma   90.00
#
_symmetry.space_group_name_H-M   'P 1'
#
loop_
_entity.id
_entity.type
_entity.pdbx_description
1 polymer ?
#
loop_
_entity_poly.entity_id
_entity_poly.type
_entity_poly.pdbx_seq_one_letter_code
_entity_poly.pdbx_strand_id
1 'polypeptide(L)'
;VDETLAEFDLNRGEAEVLFALVRNPHIDITPKIIQTRILVSSGGLTRRLDRLEEKGLISRLPDPNDRRGTVLKPTKDGIVLALRAHKAHTEKEARLVATLSENEKKTLEKLLKKLILSQEDAISPGGLQ
;
A
#
# COMPACT_ATOMS: atom_id res chain seq x y z
N VAL A 1 -13.39 -1.66 3.81
CA VAL A 1 -11.92 -1.90 3.73
C VAL A 1 -11.45 -2.74 4.91
N ASP A 2 -11.81 -2.34 6.13
CA ASP A 2 -11.34 -3.04 7.33
C ASP A 2 -11.90 -4.47 7.44
N GLU A 3 -13.14 -4.69 7.02
CA GLU A 3 -13.75 -6.02 6.98
C GLU A 3 -13.00 -6.97 6.04
N THR A 4 -12.61 -6.47 4.87
CA THR A 4 -11.85 -7.26 3.90
C THR A 4 -10.46 -7.61 4.44
N LEU A 5 -9.81 -6.67 5.11
CA LEU A 5 -8.50 -6.92 5.71
C LEU A 5 -8.59 -7.89 6.87
N ALA A 6 -9.66 -7.82 7.67
CA ALA A 6 -9.87 -8.73 8.78
C ALA A 6 -10.01 -10.19 8.32
N GLU A 7 -10.64 -10.44 7.18
CA GLU A 7 -10.73 -11.78 6.59
C GLU A 7 -9.36 -12.40 6.34
N PHE A 8 -8.35 -11.57 6.08
CA PHE A 8 -6.98 -12.02 5.81
C PHE A 8 -6.04 -11.86 7.02
N ASP A 9 -6.60 -11.59 8.20
CA ASP A 9 -5.85 -11.40 9.44
C ASP A 9 -4.78 -10.30 9.33
N LEU A 10 -5.14 -9.21 8.64
CA LEU A 10 -4.28 -8.03 8.50
C LEU A 10 -4.97 -6.80 9.06
N ASN A 11 -4.25 -6.00 9.82
CA ASN A 11 -4.71 -4.66 10.11
C ASN A 11 -4.32 -3.71 8.96
N ARG A 12 -4.87 -2.51 8.96
CA ARG A 12 -4.65 -1.53 7.90
C ARG A 12 -3.17 -1.16 7.73
N GLY A 13 -2.45 -0.99 8.83
CA GLY A 13 -1.03 -0.64 8.80
C GLY A 13 -0.16 -1.74 8.20
N GLU A 14 -0.44 -2.98 8.55
CA GLU A 14 0.26 -4.13 7.99
C GLU A 14 -0.01 -4.25 6.50
N ALA A 15 -1.26 -4.05 6.08
CA ALA A 15 -1.65 -4.10 4.69
C ALA A 15 -0.95 -3.03 3.85
N GLU A 16 -0.82 -1.81 4.37
CA GLU A 16 -0.11 -0.72 3.68
C GLU A 16 1.32 -1.11 3.35
N VAL A 17 2.03 -1.69 4.30
CA VAL A 17 3.42 -2.13 4.11
C VAL A 17 3.47 -3.26 3.08
N LEU A 18 2.66 -4.28 3.25
CA LEU A 18 2.65 -5.43 2.34
C LEU A 18 2.33 -5.02 0.91
N PHE A 19 1.33 -4.19 0.71
CA PHE A 19 0.96 -3.71 -0.61
C PHE A 19 2.06 -2.86 -1.25
N ALA A 20 2.74 -2.03 -0.46
CA ALA A 20 3.86 -1.24 -0.97
C ALA A 20 4.99 -2.13 -1.49
N LEU A 21 5.28 -3.23 -0.78
CA LEU A 21 6.29 -4.20 -1.23
C LEU A 21 5.87 -4.94 -2.49
N VAL A 22 4.62 -5.38 -2.56
CA VAL A 22 4.11 -6.16 -3.69
C VAL A 22 4.01 -5.31 -4.96
N ARG A 23 3.70 -4.02 -4.84
CA ARG A 23 3.60 -3.10 -5.99
C ARG A 23 4.94 -2.72 -6.60
N ASN A 24 6.03 -2.97 -5.90
CA ASN A 24 7.37 -2.55 -6.34
C ASN A 24 8.34 -3.75 -6.40
N PRO A 25 8.05 -4.77 -7.22
CA PRO A 25 8.83 -6.01 -7.23
C PRO A 25 10.24 -5.86 -7.77
N HIS A 26 10.53 -4.78 -8.49
CA HIS A 26 11.83 -4.56 -9.13
C HIS A 26 12.77 -3.67 -8.33
N ILE A 27 12.33 -3.19 -7.17
CA ILE A 27 13.11 -2.29 -6.33
C ILE A 27 13.49 -3.01 -5.04
N ASP A 28 14.74 -2.86 -4.63
CA ASP A 28 15.17 -3.31 -3.31
C ASP A 28 14.69 -2.29 -2.27
N ILE A 29 13.63 -2.65 -1.57
CA ILE A 29 12.97 -1.76 -0.62
C ILE A 29 13.54 -1.94 0.77
N THR A 30 14.08 -0.86 1.32
CA THR A 30 14.58 -0.81 2.70
C THR A 30 13.50 -0.26 3.63
N PRO A 31 13.61 -0.47 4.96
CA PRO A 31 12.70 0.17 5.91
C PRO A 31 12.64 1.68 5.76
N LYS A 32 13.78 2.31 5.45
CA LYS A 32 13.84 3.75 5.23
C LYS A 32 13.00 4.19 4.04
N ILE A 33 13.05 3.44 2.94
CA ILE A 33 12.23 3.73 1.75
C ILE A 33 10.75 3.61 2.07
N ILE A 34 10.34 2.54 2.77
CA ILE A 34 8.96 2.38 3.20
C ILE A 34 8.51 3.55 4.06
N GLN A 35 9.35 3.97 4.99
CA GLN A 35 9.02 5.06 5.90
C GLN A 35 8.79 6.39 5.16
N THR A 36 9.43 6.60 4.01
CA THR A 36 9.18 7.78 3.19
C THR A 36 7.88 7.71 2.39
N ARG A 37 7.37 6.50 2.17
CA ARG A 37 6.17 6.28 1.35
C ARG A 37 4.89 6.18 2.15
N ILE A 38 4.99 5.81 3.42
CA ILE A 38 3.84 5.72 4.32
C ILE A 38 4.11 6.55 5.57
N LEU A 39 3.05 7.17 6.08
CA LEU A 39 3.17 8.00 7.29
C LEU A 39 3.14 7.10 8.52
N VAL A 40 4.33 6.79 9.02
CA VAL A 40 4.50 5.93 10.19
C VAL A 40 5.80 6.29 10.91
N SER A 41 5.80 6.19 12.24
CA SER A 41 7.03 6.34 13.01
C SER A 41 7.93 5.13 12.80
N SER A 42 9.24 5.27 13.10
CA SER A 42 10.18 4.15 12.98
C SER A 42 9.79 2.97 13.87
N GLY A 43 9.33 3.25 15.10
CA GLY A 43 8.86 2.20 16.02
C GLY A 43 7.57 1.54 15.53
N GLY A 44 6.66 2.32 14.96
CA GLY A 44 5.43 1.79 14.35
C GLY A 44 5.73 0.90 13.16
N LEU A 45 6.66 1.31 12.30
CA LEU A 45 7.08 0.50 11.16
C LEU A 45 7.73 -0.82 11.62
N THR A 46 8.63 -0.77 12.60
CA THR A 46 9.26 -1.97 13.13
C THR A 46 8.24 -2.99 13.62
N ARG A 47 7.21 -2.53 14.34
CA ARG A 47 6.14 -3.42 14.81
C ARG A 47 5.35 -4.04 13.66
N ARG A 48 5.04 -3.26 12.62
CA ARG A 48 4.34 -3.78 11.44
C ARG A 48 5.18 -4.83 10.73
N LEU A 49 6.47 -4.58 10.58
CA LEU A 49 7.40 -5.51 9.94
C LEU A 49 7.54 -6.81 10.75
N ASP A 50 7.66 -6.70 12.05
CA ASP A 50 7.75 -7.88 12.93
C ASP A 50 6.52 -8.77 12.79
N ARG A 51 5.33 -8.18 12.79
CA ARG A 51 4.08 -8.93 12.64
C ARG A 51 3.95 -9.58 11.27
N LEU A 52 4.32 -8.87 10.22
CA LEU A 52 4.29 -9.42 8.86
C LEU A 52 5.27 -10.58 8.70
N GLU A 53 6.45 -10.47 9.31
CA GLU A 53 7.45 -11.54 9.28
C GLU A 53 6.96 -12.75 10.09
N GLU A 54 6.39 -12.55 11.27
CA GLU A 54 5.80 -13.62 12.08
C GLU A 54 4.70 -14.36 11.34
N LYS A 55 3.91 -13.65 10.54
CA LYS A 55 2.85 -14.25 9.71
C LYS A 55 3.40 -14.93 8.46
N GLY A 56 4.70 -14.84 8.20
CA GLY A 56 5.31 -15.43 7.02
C GLY A 56 4.99 -14.70 5.73
N LEU A 57 4.65 -13.43 5.80
CA LEU A 57 4.22 -12.63 4.64
C LEU A 57 5.35 -11.81 4.04
N ILE A 58 6.39 -11.53 4.81
CA ILE A 58 7.59 -10.84 4.34
C ILE A 58 8.83 -11.55 4.86
N SER A 59 9.97 -11.27 4.20
CA SER A 59 11.30 -11.67 4.66
C SER A 59 12.19 -10.44 4.75
N ARG A 60 13.07 -10.44 5.73
CA ARG A 60 14.14 -9.47 5.85
C ARG A 60 15.43 -10.11 5.38
N LEU A 61 16.07 -9.51 4.39
CA LEU A 61 17.30 -10.00 3.79
C LEU A 61 18.40 -8.97 3.94
N PRO A 62 19.68 -9.37 4.00
CA PRO A 62 20.78 -8.42 4.02
C PRO A 62 20.75 -7.53 2.77
N ASP A 63 21.02 -6.25 2.95
CA ASP A 63 21.11 -5.32 1.83
C ASP A 63 22.44 -5.57 1.10
N PRO A 64 22.44 -5.88 -0.20
CA PRO A 64 23.67 -6.11 -0.95
C PRO A 64 24.54 -4.85 -1.08
N ASN A 65 23.97 -3.67 -0.87
CA ASN A 65 24.66 -2.39 -1.02
C ASN A 65 25.06 -1.77 0.32
N ASP A 66 24.60 -2.32 1.44
CA ASP A 66 24.88 -1.76 2.78
C ASP A 66 24.90 -2.91 3.80
N ARG A 67 26.10 -3.19 4.37
CA ARG A 67 26.29 -4.25 5.35
C ARG A 67 25.38 -4.16 6.57
N ARG A 68 24.97 -2.97 6.95
CA ARG A 68 24.13 -2.73 8.13
C ARG A 68 22.65 -2.67 7.76
N GLY A 69 22.37 -2.66 6.46
CA GLY A 69 21.02 -2.49 5.96
C GLY A 69 20.28 -3.80 5.77
N THR A 70 18.98 -3.67 5.65
CA THR A 70 18.05 -4.76 5.43
C THR A 70 17.17 -4.42 4.24
N VAL A 71 16.94 -5.41 3.39
CA VAL A 71 15.98 -5.31 2.28
C VAL A 71 14.75 -6.13 2.64
N LEU A 72 13.58 -5.56 2.38
CA LEU A 72 12.29 -6.19 2.64
C LEU A 72 11.76 -6.80 1.36
N LYS A 73 11.36 -8.06 1.42
CA LYS A 73 10.77 -8.76 0.28
C LYS A 73 9.47 -9.43 0.72
N PRO A 74 8.41 -9.34 -0.10
CA PRO A 74 7.23 -10.15 0.18
C PRO A 74 7.55 -11.61 -0.10
N THR A 75 7.00 -12.49 0.72
CA THR A 75 7.07 -13.93 0.46
C THR A 75 6.04 -14.31 -0.60
N LYS A 76 6.10 -15.54 -1.08
CA LYS A 76 5.08 -16.08 -1.99
C LYS A 76 3.68 -15.95 -1.37
N ASP A 77 3.55 -16.30 -0.09
CA ASP A 77 2.28 -16.19 0.63
C ASP A 77 1.84 -14.72 0.77
N GLY A 78 2.78 -13.81 1.00
CA GLY A 78 2.49 -12.39 1.05
C GLY A 78 1.96 -11.85 -0.26
N ILE A 79 2.55 -12.26 -1.38
CA ILE A 79 2.10 -11.87 -2.70
C ILE A 79 0.68 -12.39 -2.97
N VAL A 80 0.43 -13.67 -2.70
CA VAL A 80 -0.88 -14.28 -2.88
C VAL A 80 -1.93 -13.57 -2.04
N LEU A 81 -1.63 -13.30 -0.78
CA LEU A 81 -2.56 -12.61 0.12
C LEU A 81 -2.86 -11.20 -0.36
N ALA A 82 -1.84 -10.44 -0.76
CA ALA A 82 -2.02 -9.09 -1.29
C ALA A 82 -2.89 -9.07 -2.54
N LEU A 83 -2.68 -10.01 -3.46
CA LEU A 83 -3.48 -10.09 -4.68
C LEU A 83 -4.93 -10.44 -4.37
N ARG A 84 -5.18 -11.34 -3.43
CA ARG A 84 -6.53 -11.71 -3.01
C ARG A 84 -7.25 -10.55 -2.34
N ALA A 85 -6.55 -9.83 -1.47
CA ALA A 85 -7.12 -8.66 -0.80
C ALA A 85 -7.43 -7.54 -1.80
N HIS A 86 -6.54 -7.32 -2.76
CA HIS A 86 -6.76 -6.34 -3.83
C HIS A 86 -7.99 -6.70 -4.67
N LYS A 87 -8.11 -7.97 -5.06
CA LYS A 87 -9.26 -8.45 -5.83
C LYS A 87 -10.58 -8.24 -5.07
N ALA A 88 -10.61 -8.61 -3.79
CA ALA A 88 -11.80 -8.43 -2.96
C ALA A 88 -12.19 -6.96 -2.83
N HIS A 89 -11.21 -6.09 -2.66
CA HIS A 89 -11.43 -4.64 -2.58
C HIS A 89 -11.95 -4.09 -3.91
N THR A 90 -11.37 -4.49 -5.03
CA THR A 90 -11.79 -4.08 -6.37
C THR A 90 -13.22 -4.53 -6.66
N GLU A 91 -13.58 -5.76 -6.30
CA GLU A 91 -14.94 -6.27 -6.46
C GLU A 91 -15.95 -5.48 -5.61
N LYS A 92 -15.58 -5.11 -4.39
CA LYS A 92 -16.41 -4.30 -3.51
C LYS A 92 -16.64 -2.90 -4.11
N GLU A 93 -15.57 -2.27 -4.60
CA GLU A 93 -15.66 -0.97 -5.26
C GLU A 93 -16.54 -1.03 -6.50
N ALA A 94 -16.39 -2.07 -7.32
CA ALA A 94 -17.19 -2.27 -8.51
C ALA A 94 -18.69 -2.37 -8.18
N ARG A 95 -19.03 -3.08 -7.09
CA ARG A 95 -20.42 -3.18 -6.64
C ARG A 95 -21.00 -1.83 -6.20
N LEU A 96 -20.20 -1.03 -5.51
CA LEU A 96 -20.61 0.32 -5.10
C LEU A 96 -20.87 1.21 -6.30
N VAL A 97 -19.96 1.19 -7.28
CA VAL A 97 -20.06 2.02 -8.48
C VAL A 97 -21.13 1.53 -9.44
N ALA A 98 -21.49 0.24 -9.39
CA ALA A 98 -22.52 -0.35 -10.24
C ALA A 98 -23.92 0.28 -10.05
N THR A 99 -24.15 0.97 -8.94
CA THR A 99 -25.39 1.71 -8.71
C THR A 99 -25.51 2.98 -9.56
N LEU A 100 -24.40 3.43 -10.14
CA LEU A 100 -24.34 4.63 -10.95
C LEU A 100 -24.56 4.31 -12.43
N SER A 101 -25.24 5.20 -13.15
CA SER A 101 -25.34 5.13 -14.60
C SER A 101 -23.97 5.46 -15.22
N GLU A 102 -23.81 5.17 -16.52
CA GLU A 102 -22.56 5.49 -17.22
C GLU A 102 -22.25 7.00 -17.20
N ASN A 103 -23.28 7.83 -17.34
CA ASN A 103 -23.12 9.29 -17.26
C ASN A 103 -22.71 9.73 -15.85
N GLU A 104 -23.31 9.14 -14.83
CA GLU A 104 -22.96 9.43 -13.44
C GLU A 104 -21.52 9.02 -13.11
N LYS A 105 -21.08 7.86 -13.63
CA LYS A 105 -19.68 7.41 -13.48
C LYS A 105 -18.72 8.40 -14.10
N LYS A 106 -19.02 8.90 -15.30
CA LYS A 106 -18.20 9.92 -15.98
C LYS A 106 -18.14 11.22 -15.20
N THR A 107 -19.27 11.63 -14.63
CA THR A 107 -19.33 12.83 -13.78
C THR A 107 -18.48 12.66 -12.53
N LEU A 108 -18.59 11.51 -11.86
CA LEU A 108 -17.80 11.20 -10.68
C LEU A 108 -16.30 11.20 -10.99
N GLU A 109 -15.91 10.55 -12.09
CA GLU A 109 -14.51 10.51 -12.54
C GLU A 109 -13.96 11.92 -12.77
N LYS A 110 -14.74 12.77 -13.45
CA LYS A 110 -14.36 14.15 -13.71
C LYS A 110 -14.17 14.96 -12.42
N LEU A 111 -15.08 14.79 -11.45
CA LEU A 111 -15.01 15.48 -10.18
C LEU A 111 -13.81 14.99 -9.34
N LEU A 112 -13.55 13.68 -9.31
CA LEU A 112 -12.40 13.12 -8.60
C LEU A 112 -11.09 13.60 -9.20
N LYS A 113 -10.96 13.63 -10.52
CA LYS A 113 -9.78 14.17 -11.21
C LYS A 113 -9.55 15.63 -10.85
N LYS A 114 -10.61 16.43 -10.82
CA LYS A 114 -10.53 17.83 -10.44
C LYS A 114 -10.00 18.00 -9.02
N LEU A 115 -10.47 17.19 -8.07
CA LEU A 115 -10.01 17.22 -6.69
C LEU A 115 -8.55 16.80 -6.57
N ILE A 116 -8.15 15.73 -7.25
CA ILE A 116 -6.77 15.22 -7.22
C ILE A 116 -5.81 16.24 -7.80
N LEU A 117 -6.12 16.81 -8.96
CA LEU A 117 -5.28 17.84 -9.60
C LEU A 117 -5.17 19.09 -8.73
N SER A 118 -6.25 19.48 -8.06
CA SER A 118 -6.23 20.60 -7.11
C SER A 118 -5.28 20.33 -5.95
N GLN A 119 -5.25 19.09 -5.43
CA GLN A 119 -4.33 18.69 -4.36
C GLN A 119 -2.88 18.66 -4.83
N GLU A 120 -2.63 18.15 -6.03
CA GLU A 120 -1.29 18.12 -6.61
C GLU A 120 -0.74 19.53 -6.82
N ASP A 121 -1.56 20.46 -7.31
CA ASP A 121 -1.17 21.86 -7.47
C ASP A 121 -0.83 22.50 -6.11
N ALA A 122 -1.59 22.17 -5.07
CA ALA A 122 -1.37 22.67 -3.72
C ALA A 122 -0.07 22.16 -3.10
N ILE A 123 0.38 20.95 -3.50
CA ILE A 123 1.58 20.29 -2.98
C ILE A 123 2.75 20.40 -3.98
N SER A 124 2.59 21.15 -5.07
CA SER A 124 3.62 21.30 -6.09
C SER A 124 4.92 21.88 -5.50
N PRO A 125 6.06 21.67 -6.17
CA PRO A 125 7.36 22.18 -5.67
C PRO A 125 7.37 23.66 -5.31
N GLY A 126 6.59 24.48 -5.99
CA GLY A 126 6.44 25.89 -5.67
C GLY A 126 5.81 26.13 -4.31
N GLY A 127 4.91 25.26 -3.86
CA GLY A 127 4.29 25.33 -2.55
C GLY A 127 5.18 24.82 -1.43
N LEU A 128 6.20 24.03 -1.75
CA LEU A 128 7.14 23.45 -0.79
C LEU A 128 8.39 24.29 -0.60
N GLN A 129 8.57 25.27 -1.43
CA GLN A 129 9.69 26.20 -1.35
C GLN A 129 9.37 27.37 -0.41
#